data_a07e24f4b90f906f8cb468a0b6c09168
#
_entry.id   a07e24f4b90f906f8cb468a0b6c09168
#
_cell.length_a   1.000
_cell.length_b   1.000
_cell.length_c   1.000
_cell.angle_alpha   90.00
_cell.angle_beta   90.00
_cell.angle_gamma   90.00
#
_symmetry.space_group_name_H-M   'P 1'
#
loop_
_entity.id
_entity.type
_entity.pdbx_description
1 polymer ?
#
loop_
_entity_poly.entity_id
_entity_poly.type
_entity_poly.pdbx_seq_one_letter_code
_entity_poly.pdbx_strand_id
1 'polypeptide(L)'
;VIVLDTNIILALLDKKDAHHKNAVGIIEDLGNERVYVLNTNLSEIYSVIARRCRERKYDCKEALGKLKELEANINIIWLENMQEIHAELADGVIESNGELNYNDVLLLKFVRDEEAKLITFDKQLKVENQRIRGGQA
;
A
#
# COMPACT_ATOMS: atom_id res chain seq x y z
N VAL A 1 -13.27 4.92 -5.13
CA VAL A 1 -11.91 5.20 -4.65
C VAL A 1 -11.06 3.94 -4.78
N ILE A 2 -9.89 4.07 -5.38
CA ILE A 2 -8.94 2.97 -5.56
C ILE A 2 -7.75 3.25 -4.66
N VAL A 3 -7.41 2.29 -3.79
CA VAL A 3 -6.27 2.40 -2.88
C VAL A 3 -5.22 1.38 -3.26
N LEU A 4 -3.99 1.84 -3.41
CA LEU A 4 -2.85 0.98 -3.75
C LEU A 4 -2.06 0.61 -2.50
N ASP A 5 -1.72 -0.67 -2.40
CA ASP A 5 -0.81 -1.14 -1.37
C ASP A 5 0.64 -0.80 -1.73
N THR A 6 1.51 -0.82 -0.74
CA THR A 6 2.94 -0.56 -0.87
C THR A 6 3.59 -1.37 -1.99
N ASN A 7 3.27 -2.66 -2.11
CA ASN A 7 3.90 -3.55 -3.08
C ASN A 7 3.61 -3.18 -4.54
N ILE A 8 2.49 -2.52 -4.82
CA ILE A 8 2.18 -2.04 -6.17
C ILE A 8 3.16 -0.92 -6.56
N ILE A 9 3.35 0.04 -5.68
CA ILE A 9 4.26 1.17 -5.92
C ILE A 9 5.72 0.71 -6.02
N LEU A 10 6.14 -0.20 -5.12
CA LEU A 10 7.49 -0.75 -5.16
C LEU A 10 7.77 -1.47 -6.48
N ALA A 11 6.82 -2.29 -6.93
CA ALA A 11 6.96 -3.00 -8.21
C ALA A 11 6.97 -2.04 -9.40
N LEU A 12 6.19 -0.97 -9.33
CA LEU A 12 6.14 0.04 -10.38
C LEU A 12 7.48 0.77 -10.54
N LEU A 13 8.15 1.08 -9.42
CA LEU A 13 9.41 1.83 -9.40
C LEU A 13 10.64 0.97 -9.65
N ASP A 14 10.58 -0.33 -9.39
CA ASP A 14 11.72 -1.25 -9.50
C ASP A 14 11.53 -2.20 -10.68
N LYS A 15 12.24 -1.92 -11.77
CA LYS A 15 12.18 -2.72 -13.01
C LYS A 15 12.60 -4.18 -12.80
N LYS A 16 13.36 -4.46 -11.75
CA LYS A 16 13.82 -5.82 -11.40
C LYS A 16 12.83 -6.57 -10.52
N ASP A 17 11.80 -5.90 -10.04
CA ASP A 17 10.76 -6.57 -9.25
C ASP A 17 10.02 -7.59 -10.12
N ALA A 18 9.76 -8.77 -9.57
CA ALA A 18 9.05 -9.85 -10.27
C ALA A 18 7.66 -9.42 -10.74
N HIS A 19 7.04 -8.47 -10.07
CA HIS A 19 5.71 -7.96 -10.37
C HIS A 19 5.70 -6.66 -11.17
N HIS A 20 6.87 -6.21 -11.66
CA HIS A 20 6.98 -4.92 -12.35
C HIS A 20 6.00 -4.82 -13.53
N LYS A 21 6.01 -5.81 -14.42
CA LYS A 21 5.13 -5.81 -15.59
C LYS A 21 3.66 -5.80 -15.21
N ASN A 22 3.30 -6.56 -14.18
CA ASN A 22 1.93 -6.60 -13.69
C ASN A 22 1.50 -5.25 -13.12
N ALA A 23 2.38 -4.60 -12.37
CA ALA A 23 2.11 -3.27 -11.81
C ALA A 23 1.88 -2.23 -12.92
N VAL A 24 2.75 -2.23 -13.92
CA VAL A 24 2.60 -1.33 -15.07
C VAL A 24 1.26 -1.57 -15.78
N GLY A 25 0.93 -2.83 -16.03
CA GLY A 25 -0.35 -3.20 -16.66
C GLY A 25 -1.56 -2.74 -15.85
N ILE A 26 -1.52 -2.91 -14.53
CA ILE A 26 -2.60 -2.44 -13.64
C ILE A 26 -2.79 -0.92 -13.76
N ILE A 27 -1.70 -0.16 -13.71
CA ILE A 27 -1.76 1.30 -13.79
C ILE A 27 -2.28 1.75 -15.17
N GLU A 28 -1.84 1.10 -16.23
CA GLU A 28 -2.34 1.40 -17.58
C GLU A 28 -3.84 1.11 -17.71
N ASP A 29 -4.29 -0.01 -17.16
CA ASP A 29 -5.71 -0.40 -17.20
C ASP A 29 -6.61 0.54 -16.39
N LEU A 30 -6.08 1.15 -15.34
CA LEU A 30 -6.82 2.14 -14.55
C LEU A 30 -7.06 3.45 -15.31
N GLY A 31 -6.22 3.76 -16.28
CA GLY A 31 -6.35 4.95 -17.11
C GLY A 31 -6.36 6.25 -16.30
N ASN A 32 -7.47 6.98 -16.37
CA ASN A 32 -7.63 8.28 -15.69
C ASN A 32 -8.29 8.16 -14.31
N GLU A 33 -8.53 6.95 -13.81
CA GLU A 33 -9.11 6.78 -12.48
C GLU A 33 -8.15 7.31 -11.41
N ARG A 34 -8.70 7.95 -10.40
CA ARG A 34 -7.90 8.46 -9.28
C ARG A 34 -7.44 7.32 -8.41
N VAL A 35 -6.14 7.28 -8.15
CA VAL A 35 -5.53 6.30 -7.25
C VAL A 35 -5.01 7.01 -6.00
N TYR A 36 -5.13 6.32 -4.88
CA TYR A 36 -4.79 6.85 -3.56
C TYR A 36 -3.82 5.91 -2.86
N VAL A 37 -2.95 6.49 -2.04
CA VAL A 37 -2.02 5.76 -1.16
C VAL A 37 -2.16 6.34 0.23
N LEU A 38 -2.26 5.50 1.25
CA LEU A 38 -2.27 5.98 2.63
C LEU A 38 -0.89 6.51 3.00
N ASN A 39 -0.84 7.56 3.82
CA ASN A 39 0.43 8.14 4.28
C ASN A 39 1.31 7.12 5.00
N THR A 40 0.74 6.15 5.69
CA THR A 40 1.49 5.05 6.33
C THR A 40 2.17 4.14 5.29
N ASN A 41 1.48 3.84 4.19
CA ASN A 41 2.08 3.10 3.07
C ASN A 41 3.17 3.93 2.39
N LEU A 42 2.96 5.22 2.22
CA LEU A 42 3.96 6.10 1.63
C LEU A 42 5.25 6.11 2.47
N SER A 43 5.14 6.23 3.79
CA SER A 43 6.26 6.14 4.71
C SER A 43 7.03 4.83 4.55
N GLU A 44 6.31 3.71 4.45
CA GLU A 44 6.89 2.39 4.24
C GLU A 44 7.64 2.32 2.90
N ILE A 45 7.04 2.87 1.82
CA ILE A 45 7.66 2.90 0.49
C ILE A 45 9.02 3.61 0.54
N TYR A 46 9.08 4.81 1.15
CA TYR A 46 10.35 5.53 1.32
C TYR A 46 11.38 4.71 2.07
N SER A 47 10.96 4.06 3.16
CA SER A 47 11.85 3.26 4.00
C SER A 47 12.41 2.04 3.25
N VAL A 48 11.55 1.35 2.50
CA VAL A 48 11.96 0.17 1.72
C VAL A 48 12.90 0.56 0.58
N ILE A 49 12.60 1.64 -0.15
CA ILE A 49 13.47 2.09 -1.25
C ILE A 49 14.83 2.53 -0.70
N ALA A 50 14.85 3.29 0.38
CA ALA A 50 16.10 3.71 1.02
C ALA A 50 16.95 2.50 1.43
N ARG A 51 16.32 1.47 2.01
CA ARG A 51 17.02 0.23 2.39
C ARG A 51 17.55 -0.50 1.16
N ARG A 52 16.72 -0.71 0.14
CA ARG A 52 17.11 -1.44 -1.08
C ARG A 52 18.27 -0.77 -1.80
N CYS A 53 18.24 0.55 -1.94
CA CYS A 53 19.31 1.25 -2.66
C CYS A 53 20.64 1.21 -1.90
N ARG A 54 20.62 1.20 -0.55
CA ARG A 54 21.84 1.01 0.26
C ARG A 54 22.38 -0.40 0.13
N GLU A 55 21.51 -1.41 0.23
CA GLU A 55 21.90 -2.82 0.17
C GLU A 55 22.42 -3.22 -1.20
N ARG A 56 21.82 -2.68 -2.26
CA ARG A 56 22.15 -3.02 -3.66
C ARG A 56 23.10 -2.02 -4.30
N LYS A 57 23.54 -1.01 -3.56
CA LYS A 57 24.46 0.05 -4.01
C LYS A 57 23.93 0.83 -5.21
N TYR A 58 22.64 1.12 -5.22
CA TYR A 58 22.02 2.02 -6.19
C TYR A 58 22.23 3.48 -5.78
N ASP A 59 22.07 4.39 -6.73
CA ASP A 59 21.99 5.82 -6.42
C ASP A 59 20.70 6.12 -5.68
N CYS A 60 20.79 6.33 -4.36
CA CYS A 60 19.63 6.56 -3.52
C CYS A 60 18.92 7.87 -3.84
N LYS A 61 19.65 8.92 -4.21
CA LYS A 61 19.04 10.20 -4.58
C LYS A 61 18.20 10.07 -5.84
N GLU A 62 18.68 9.31 -6.82
CA GLU A 62 17.95 9.05 -8.05
C GLU A 62 16.67 8.23 -7.76
N ALA A 63 16.81 7.13 -7.02
CA ALA A 63 15.69 6.26 -6.70
C ALA A 63 14.59 6.98 -5.90
N LEU A 64 14.98 7.72 -4.87
CA LEU A 64 14.05 8.49 -4.03
C LEU A 64 13.48 9.69 -4.78
N GLY A 65 14.26 10.28 -5.69
CA GLY A 65 13.77 11.34 -6.57
C GLY A 65 12.64 10.88 -7.49
N LYS A 66 12.74 9.66 -8.02
CA LYS A 66 11.66 9.05 -8.83
C LYS A 66 10.40 8.84 -8.01
N LEU A 67 10.54 8.42 -6.76
CA LEU A 67 9.40 8.29 -5.86
C LEU A 67 8.73 9.63 -5.63
N LYS A 68 9.52 10.67 -5.40
CA LYS A 68 8.98 12.02 -5.19
C LYS A 68 8.24 12.53 -6.43
N GLU A 69 8.74 12.24 -7.62
CA GLU A 69 8.05 12.57 -8.88
C GLU A 69 6.72 11.81 -8.98
N LEU A 70 6.70 10.54 -8.59
CA LEU A 70 5.47 9.74 -8.61
C LEU A 70 4.41 10.33 -7.69
N GLU A 71 4.80 10.87 -6.53
CA GLU A 71 3.85 11.51 -5.61
C GLU A 71 3.03 12.61 -6.25
N ALA A 72 3.59 13.31 -7.24
CA ALA A 72 2.88 14.36 -7.95
C ALA A 72 1.69 13.82 -8.76
N ASN A 73 1.67 12.52 -9.04
CA ASN A 73 0.67 11.86 -9.89
C ASN A 73 -0.28 10.94 -9.12
N ILE A 74 -0.11 10.84 -7.80
CA ILE A 74 -0.99 10.04 -6.94
C ILE A 74 -1.55 10.94 -5.84
N ASN A 75 -2.65 10.49 -5.26
CA ASN A 75 -3.27 11.20 -4.15
C ASN A 75 -2.87 10.52 -2.84
N ILE A 76 -2.42 11.30 -1.87
CA ILE A 76 -2.05 10.79 -0.55
C ILE A 76 -3.20 11.05 0.40
N ILE A 77 -3.61 10.01 1.11
CA ILE A 77 -4.60 10.13 2.17
C ILE A 77 -3.84 10.27 3.49
N TRP A 78 -3.94 11.45 4.08
CA TRP A 78 -3.30 11.75 5.37
C TRP A 78 -4.26 11.39 6.49
N LEU A 79 -3.97 10.28 7.16
CA LEU A 79 -4.81 9.76 8.24
C LEU A 79 -4.63 10.61 9.51
N GLU A 80 -5.75 10.99 10.08
CA GLU A 80 -5.83 11.73 11.33
C GLU A 80 -6.42 10.84 12.42
N ASN A 81 -6.30 11.28 13.67
CA ASN A 81 -6.93 10.61 14.82
C ASN A 81 -6.52 9.14 15.00
N MET A 82 -5.27 8.82 14.67
CA MET A 82 -4.75 7.45 14.80
C MET A 82 -4.87 6.92 16.24
N GLN A 83 -4.75 7.80 17.22
CA GLN A 83 -4.87 7.41 18.63
C GLN A 83 -6.25 6.81 18.94
N GLU A 84 -7.31 7.32 18.33
CA GLU A 84 -8.67 6.84 18.56
C GLU A 84 -8.92 5.43 18.05
N ILE A 85 -8.20 5.04 16.98
CA ILE A 85 -8.39 3.71 16.36
C ILE A 85 -7.28 2.73 16.72
N HIS A 86 -6.26 3.17 17.47
CA HIS A 86 -5.09 2.35 17.79
C HIS A 86 -5.45 1.00 18.44
N ALA A 87 -6.34 1.01 19.43
CA ALA A 87 -6.73 -0.22 20.12
C ALA A 87 -7.34 -1.24 19.16
N GLU A 88 -8.21 -0.80 18.24
CA GLU A 88 -8.80 -1.66 17.22
C GLU A 88 -7.73 -2.26 16.31
N LEU A 89 -6.76 -1.44 15.88
CA LEU A 89 -5.68 -1.91 15.01
C LEU A 89 -4.79 -2.93 15.72
N ALA A 90 -4.42 -2.64 16.96
CA ALA A 90 -3.61 -3.56 17.77
C ALA A 90 -4.34 -4.89 17.97
N ASP A 91 -5.62 -4.85 18.27
CA ASP A 91 -6.46 -6.05 18.43
C ASP A 91 -6.51 -6.86 17.13
N GLY A 92 -6.59 -6.21 15.99
CA GLY A 92 -6.57 -6.87 14.68
C GLY A 92 -5.27 -7.63 14.43
N VAL A 93 -4.13 -7.06 14.82
CA VAL A 93 -2.83 -7.75 14.73
C VAL A 93 -2.83 -8.98 15.63
N ILE A 94 -3.30 -8.83 16.88
CA ILE A 94 -3.35 -9.93 17.85
C ILE A 94 -4.26 -11.05 17.36
N GLU A 95 -5.46 -10.72 16.90
CA GLU A 95 -6.46 -11.68 16.42
C GLU A 95 -5.97 -12.45 15.20
N SER A 96 -5.15 -11.83 14.35
CA SER A 96 -4.55 -12.50 13.20
C SER A 96 -3.33 -13.35 13.58
N ASN A 97 -2.97 -13.38 14.86
CA ASN A 97 -1.76 -14.03 15.36
C ASN A 97 -0.48 -13.50 14.68
N GLY A 98 -0.47 -12.22 14.38
CA GLY A 98 0.65 -11.54 13.74
C GLY A 98 0.80 -11.77 12.25
N GLU A 99 -0.13 -12.49 11.62
CA GLU A 99 -0.11 -12.70 10.17
C GLU A 99 -0.36 -11.40 9.41
N LEU A 100 -1.19 -10.53 9.98
CA LEU A 100 -1.37 -9.16 9.50
C LEU A 100 -0.58 -8.23 10.41
N ASN A 101 0.21 -7.34 9.81
CA ASN A 101 0.90 -6.33 10.58
C ASN A 101 -0.03 -5.13 10.83
N TYR A 102 0.43 -4.18 11.63
CA TYR A 102 -0.36 -2.99 11.99
C TYR A 102 -0.84 -2.21 10.76
N ASN A 103 0.06 -2.02 9.79
CA ASN A 103 -0.28 -1.29 8.56
C ASN A 103 -1.29 -2.04 7.69
N ASP A 104 -1.22 -3.38 7.65
CA ASP A 104 -2.19 -4.21 6.93
C ASP A 104 -3.59 -4.05 7.52
N VAL A 105 -3.70 -4.09 8.86
CA VAL A 105 -4.98 -3.93 9.55
C VAL A 105 -5.54 -2.53 9.29
N LEU A 106 -4.69 -1.51 9.35
CA LEU A 106 -5.08 -0.13 9.05
C LEU A 106 -5.63 0.01 7.63
N LEU A 107 -4.91 -0.56 6.66
CA LEU A 107 -5.30 -0.51 5.24
C LEU A 107 -6.65 -1.19 5.02
N LEU A 108 -6.86 -2.38 5.60
CA LEU A 108 -8.12 -3.11 5.50
C LEU A 108 -9.27 -2.34 6.15
N LYS A 109 -9.03 -1.73 7.31
CA LYS A 109 -10.03 -0.90 7.98
C LYS A 109 -10.44 0.29 7.11
N PHE A 110 -9.46 1.01 6.55
CA PHE A 110 -9.73 2.15 5.68
C PHE A 110 -10.55 1.73 4.45
N VAL A 111 -10.12 0.67 3.78
CA VAL A 111 -10.78 0.16 2.57
C VAL A 111 -12.23 -0.24 2.87
N ARG A 112 -12.47 -0.90 4.01
CA ARG A 112 -13.80 -1.28 4.45
C ARG A 112 -14.66 -0.06 4.75
N ASP A 113 -14.16 0.85 5.57
CA ASP A 113 -14.94 2.01 6.05
C ASP A 113 -15.30 2.97 4.91
N GLU A 114 -14.40 3.13 3.95
CA GLU A 114 -14.61 4.01 2.79
C GLU A 114 -15.20 3.30 1.58
N GLU A 115 -15.49 2.01 1.68
CA GLU A 115 -15.98 1.19 0.57
C GLU A 115 -15.08 1.31 -0.67
N ALA A 116 -13.77 1.38 -0.44
CA ALA A 116 -12.78 1.52 -1.49
C ALA A 116 -12.41 0.20 -2.13
N LYS A 117 -11.81 0.26 -3.32
CA LYS A 117 -11.22 -0.91 -3.97
C LYS A 117 -9.73 -0.97 -3.61
N LEU A 118 -9.31 -2.10 -3.07
CA LEU A 118 -7.90 -2.34 -2.75
C LEU A 118 -7.21 -3.07 -3.90
N ILE A 119 -6.04 -2.58 -4.30
CA ILE A 119 -5.16 -3.26 -5.24
C ILE A 119 -3.86 -3.62 -4.51
N THR A 120 -3.56 -4.89 -4.44
CA THR A 120 -2.38 -5.44 -3.77
C THR A 120 -1.94 -6.73 -4.45
N PHE A 121 -0.65 -7.05 -4.36
CA PHE A 121 -0.12 -8.36 -4.75
C PHE A 121 -0.10 -9.36 -3.60
N ASP A 122 -0.36 -8.92 -2.38
CA ASP A 122 -0.37 -9.78 -1.19
C ASP A 122 -1.61 -10.65 -1.20
N LYS A 123 -1.42 -11.96 -1.35
CA LYS A 123 -2.52 -12.94 -1.45
C LYS A 123 -3.34 -12.99 -0.16
N GLN A 124 -2.69 -12.93 0.98
CA GLN A 124 -3.38 -12.96 2.27
C GLN A 124 -4.24 -11.72 2.46
N LEU A 125 -3.71 -10.56 2.10
CA LEU A 125 -4.44 -9.30 2.18
C LEU A 125 -5.67 -9.31 1.26
N LYS A 126 -5.54 -9.88 0.06
CA LYS A 126 -6.67 -10.08 -0.86
C LYS A 126 -7.75 -10.94 -0.25
N VAL A 127 -7.37 -12.07 0.35
CA VAL A 127 -8.32 -13.01 1.00
C VAL A 127 -9.04 -12.32 2.15
N GLU A 128 -8.32 -11.63 3.03
CA GLU A 128 -8.90 -10.93 4.16
C GLU A 128 -9.85 -9.80 3.72
N ASN A 129 -9.48 -9.06 2.67
CA ASN A 129 -10.32 -8.02 2.11
C ASN A 129 -11.65 -8.58 1.57
N GLN A 130 -11.60 -9.70 0.85
CA GLN A 130 -12.79 -10.38 0.34
C GLN A 130 -13.65 -10.94 1.47
N ARG A 131 -13.05 -11.51 2.50
CA ARG A 131 -13.75 -12.05 3.66
C ARG A 131 -14.54 -10.95 4.39
N ILE A 132 -13.94 -9.81 4.60
CA ILE A 132 -14.58 -8.67 5.25
C ILE A 132 -15.75 -8.17 4.40
N ARG A 133 -15.57 -8.04 3.09
CA ARG A 133 -16.64 -7.62 2.17
C ARG A 133 -17.78 -8.63 2.11
N GLY A 134 -17.46 -9.92 2.07
CA GLY A 134 -18.46 -10.99 2.10
C GLY A 134 -19.30 -10.95 3.37
N GLY A 135 -18.69 -10.62 4.52
CA GLY A 135 -19.38 -10.49 5.80
C GLY A 135 -20.29 -9.26 5.89
N GLN A 136 -20.12 -8.29 5.01
CA GLN A 136 -20.94 -7.08 4.95
C GLN A 136 -22.16 -7.22 4.00
N ALA A 137 -22.13 -8.26 3.21
CA ALA A 137 -23.24 -8.55 2.32
C ALA A 137 -24.39 -9.21 3.06
#